data_d65c74450afd92ab4ffb8a217312976b
#
_entry.id   d65c74450afd92ab4ffb8a217312976b
#
_cell.length_a   1.000
_cell.length_b   1.000
_cell.length_c   1.000
_cell.angle_alpha   90.00
_cell.angle_beta   90.00
_cell.angle_gamma   90.00
#
_symmetry.space_group_name_H-M   'P 1'
#
loop_
_entity.id
_entity.type
_entity.pdbx_description
1 polymer ?
#
loop_
_entity_poly.entity_id
_entity_poly.type
_entity_poly.pdbx_seq_one_letter_code
_entity_poly.pdbx_strand_id
1 'polypeptide(L)'
;MSVIFHAIGSDMKSFSQKVLKPMPGKLTLGRLVLNGKATATRAYELTEWLKLRPFLGVGKPESITGQDWQDKVKGRTGIIYFFGYWRQDGDSADAFSGGHIDLWNKDTLTPSAASFWRFRIGVPAMINPLEYLRGRRGNWYSDLADSKEILFWEVE
;
A
#
# COMPACT_ATOMS: atom_id res chain seq x y z
N MET A 1 6.55 -3.13 -4.09
CA MET A 1 5.49 -3.62 -5.01
C MET A 1 5.95 -3.72 -6.46
N SER A 2 6.44 -2.68 -7.14
CA SER A 2 6.84 -2.80 -8.58
C SER A 2 7.81 -3.95 -8.86
N VAL A 3 8.78 -4.20 -7.97
CA VAL A 3 9.71 -5.33 -8.10
C VAL A 3 8.98 -6.68 -8.09
N ILE A 4 7.94 -6.80 -7.27
CA ILE A 4 7.12 -8.01 -7.21
C ILE A 4 6.36 -8.21 -8.53
N PHE A 5 5.76 -7.16 -9.08
CA PHE A 5 5.10 -7.24 -10.39
C PHE A 5 6.08 -7.66 -11.49
N HIS A 6 7.30 -7.13 -11.48
CA HIS A 6 8.34 -7.56 -12.44
C HIS A 6 8.73 -9.03 -12.25
N ALA A 7 8.78 -9.52 -11.01
CA ALA A 7 9.13 -10.92 -10.72
C ALA A 7 8.07 -11.91 -11.24
N ILE A 8 6.80 -11.52 -11.25
CA ILE A 8 5.70 -12.32 -11.82
C ILE A 8 5.46 -12.08 -13.30
N GLY A 9 6.37 -11.38 -14.00
CA GLY A 9 6.29 -11.14 -15.43
C GLY A 9 5.43 -9.95 -15.88
N SER A 10 4.88 -9.16 -14.95
CA SER A 10 4.17 -7.93 -15.30
C SER A 10 5.18 -6.83 -15.65
N ASP A 11 5.15 -6.33 -16.88
CA ASP A 11 6.10 -5.32 -17.36
C ASP A 11 5.72 -3.87 -17.01
N MET A 12 4.54 -3.66 -16.44
CA MET A 12 3.99 -2.35 -16.08
C MET A 12 4.02 -1.32 -17.23
N LYS A 13 4.03 -1.74 -18.51
CA LYS A 13 4.06 -0.81 -19.65
C LYS A 13 2.87 0.14 -19.67
N SER A 14 1.70 -0.33 -19.25
CA SER A 14 0.48 0.49 -19.16
C SER A 14 0.48 1.49 -18.01
N PHE A 15 1.43 1.41 -17.07
CA PHE A 15 1.58 2.38 -16.00
C PHE A 15 2.16 3.69 -16.57
N SER A 16 1.34 4.69 -16.79
CA SER A 16 1.74 5.95 -17.41
C SER A 16 0.93 7.14 -16.89
N GLN A 17 1.52 8.34 -16.95
CA GLN A 17 0.86 9.60 -16.54
C GLN A 17 -0.47 9.85 -17.26
N LYS A 18 -0.63 9.37 -18.50
CA LYS A 18 -1.84 9.57 -19.30
C LYS A 18 -3.04 8.77 -18.79
N VAL A 19 -2.79 7.69 -18.09
CA VAL A 19 -3.82 6.72 -17.65
C VAL A 19 -4.15 6.87 -16.18
N LEU A 20 -3.22 7.42 -15.40
CA LEU A 20 -3.33 7.51 -13.95
C LEU A 20 -4.08 8.77 -13.54
N LYS A 21 -4.97 8.63 -12.58
CA LYS A 21 -5.56 9.78 -11.90
C LYS A 21 -4.52 10.41 -10.96
N PRO A 22 -4.37 11.74 -10.98
CA PRO A 22 -3.49 12.41 -10.05
C PRO A 22 -4.00 12.26 -8.61
N MET A 23 -3.08 12.15 -7.68
CA MET A 23 -3.40 12.27 -6.26
C MET A 23 -3.95 13.68 -5.99
N PRO A 24 -5.01 13.84 -5.19
CA PRO A 24 -5.56 15.16 -4.86
C PRO A 24 -4.48 16.15 -4.41
N GLY A 25 -4.46 17.33 -5.02
CA GLY A 25 -3.49 18.39 -4.71
C GLY A 25 -2.06 18.17 -5.20
N LYS A 26 -1.78 17.09 -5.94
CA LYS A 26 -0.41 16.76 -6.41
C LYS A 26 -0.41 16.39 -7.89
N LEU A 27 0.66 16.78 -8.58
CA LEU A 27 0.89 16.33 -9.96
C LEU A 27 1.18 14.84 -10.00
N THR A 28 0.77 14.16 -11.08
CA THR A 28 1.10 12.77 -11.34
C THR A 28 2.60 12.63 -11.57
N LEU A 29 3.26 11.77 -10.80
CA LEU A 29 4.67 11.42 -11.01
C LEU A 29 4.83 10.45 -12.18
N GLY A 30 3.88 9.53 -12.33
CA GLY A 30 3.90 8.52 -13.35
C GLY A 30 5.03 7.51 -13.17
N ARG A 31 5.46 6.99 -14.32
CA ARG A 31 6.46 5.94 -14.40
C ARG A 31 7.87 6.47 -14.32
N LEU A 32 8.68 5.94 -13.42
CA LEU A 32 10.13 5.98 -13.51
C LEU A 32 10.64 4.70 -14.16
N VAL A 33 11.82 4.77 -14.76
CA VAL A 33 12.51 3.59 -15.30
C VAL A 33 13.74 3.31 -14.44
N LEU A 34 13.69 2.20 -13.73
CA LEU A 34 14.82 1.71 -12.92
C LEU A 34 15.31 0.40 -13.52
N ASN A 35 16.59 0.34 -13.89
CA ASN A 35 17.19 -0.82 -14.53
C ASN A 35 16.39 -1.32 -15.77
N GLY A 36 15.95 -0.39 -16.60
CA GLY A 36 15.15 -0.69 -17.80
C GLY A 36 13.69 -1.08 -17.54
N LYS A 37 13.23 -1.11 -16.30
CA LYS A 37 11.86 -1.52 -15.93
C LYS A 37 11.03 -0.36 -15.40
N ALA A 38 9.78 -0.29 -15.85
CA ALA A 38 8.82 0.69 -15.38
C ALA A 38 8.53 0.48 -13.88
N THR A 39 8.62 1.54 -13.11
CA THR A 39 8.52 1.49 -11.64
C THR A 39 7.62 2.60 -11.13
N ALA A 40 6.65 2.25 -10.31
CA ALA A 40 5.82 3.21 -9.56
C ALA A 40 6.56 3.71 -8.32
N THR A 41 6.46 5.00 -8.06
CA THR A 41 7.09 5.63 -6.89
C THR A 41 6.08 6.08 -5.84
N ARG A 42 4.80 6.17 -6.21
CA ARG A 42 3.72 6.59 -5.33
C ARG A 42 2.68 5.47 -5.19
N ALA A 43 2.38 5.09 -3.95
CA ALA A 43 1.39 4.05 -3.67
C ALA A 43 0.01 4.38 -4.23
N TYR A 44 -0.42 5.65 -4.14
CA TYR A 44 -1.68 6.12 -4.72
C TYR A 44 -1.77 5.84 -6.23
N GLU A 45 -0.74 6.22 -7.00
CA GLU A 45 -0.73 6.02 -8.45
C GLU A 45 -0.71 4.54 -8.82
N LEU A 46 0.02 3.71 -8.06
CA LEU A 46 0.01 2.27 -8.25
C LEU A 46 -1.37 1.67 -7.98
N THR A 47 -2.07 2.17 -6.98
CA THR A 47 -3.45 1.78 -6.65
C THR A 47 -4.41 2.15 -7.79
N GLU A 48 -4.33 3.38 -8.31
CA GLU A 48 -5.15 3.80 -9.45
C GLU A 48 -4.89 2.93 -10.70
N TRP A 49 -3.65 2.52 -10.92
CA TRP A 49 -3.33 1.59 -11.98
C TRP A 49 -3.91 0.19 -11.76
N LEU A 50 -3.85 -0.35 -10.55
CA LEU A 50 -4.45 -1.65 -10.22
C LEU A 50 -5.97 -1.65 -10.37
N LYS A 51 -6.64 -0.53 -10.09
CA LYS A 51 -8.09 -0.36 -10.32
C LYS A 51 -8.46 -0.55 -11.80
N LEU A 52 -7.53 -0.30 -12.72
CA LEU A 52 -7.72 -0.53 -14.16
C LEU A 52 -7.59 -2.02 -14.58
N ARG A 53 -7.25 -2.89 -13.64
CA ARG A 53 -7.07 -4.34 -13.90
C ARG A 53 -6.04 -4.60 -15.00
N PRO A 54 -4.79 -4.15 -14.83
CA PRO A 54 -3.80 -4.07 -15.91
C PRO A 54 -3.25 -5.41 -16.37
N PHE A 55 -3.50 -6.50 -15.67
CA PHE A 55 -3.07 -7.86 -16.01
C PHE A 55 -4.05 -8.91 -15.50
N LEU A 56 -3.95 -10.11 -16.03
CA LEU A 56 -4.77 -11.25 -15.59
C LEU A 56 -4.49 -11.60 -14.14
N GLY A 57 -5.53 -12.03 -13.42
CA GLY A 57 -5.45 -12.37 -11.99
C GLY A 57 -5.67 -11.18 -11.05
N VAL A 58 -5.66 -9.95 -11.55
CA VAL A 58 -6.06 -8.78 -10.75
C VAL A 58 -7.57 -8.57 -10.88
N GLY A 59 -8.30 -8.81 -9.79
CA GLY A 59 -9.74 -8.57 -9.68
C GLY A 59 -10.08 -7.09 -9.49
N LYS A 60 -11.36 -6.82 -9.18
CA LYS A 60 -11.78 -5.52 -8.67
C LYS A 60 -11.36 -5.38 -7.21
N PRO A 61 -10.95 -4.18 -6.76
CA PRO A 61 -10.70 -3.98 -5.35
C PRO A 61 -11.99 -4.06 -4.54
N GLU A 62 -11.89 -4.66 -3.38
CA GLU A 62 -12.89 -4.61 -2.32
C GLU A 62 -12.56 -3.47 -1.37
N SER A 63 -13.55 -2.63 -1.01
CA SER A 63 -13.38 -1.65 0.06
C SER A 63 -13.58 -2.35 1.40
N ILE A 64 -12.51 -2.37 2.18
CA ILE A 64 -12.49 -2.98 3.52
C ILE A 64 -12.28 -1.92 4.61
N THR A 65 -12.47 -0.65 4.28
CA THR A 65 -12.28 0.48 5.20
C THR A 65 -13.08 0.29 6.49
N GLY A 66 -12.46 0.58 7.62
CA GLY A 66 -13.03 0.49 8.96
C GLY A 66 -12.10 -0.14 9.97
N GLN A 67 -12.46 -0.06 11.24
CA GLN A 67 -11.67 -0.60 12.35
C GLN A 67 -11.56 -2.14 12.30
N ASP A 68 -12.49 -2.79 11.62
CA ASP A 68 -12.61 -4.23 11.43
C ASP A 68 -11.93 -4.76 10.16
N TRP A 69 -11.09 -3.93 9.50
CA TRP A 69 -10.47 -4.29 8.21
C TRP A 69 -9.68 -5.61 8.26
N GLN A 70 -9.03 -5.91 9.39
CA GLN A 70 -8.26 -7.15 9.56
C GLN A 70 -9.15 -8.39 9.53
N ASP A 71 -10.32 -8.32 10.16
CA ASP A 71 -11.26 -9.43 10.18
C ASP A 71 -11.81 -9.72 8.78
N LYS A 72 -11.99 -8.67 7.96
CA LYS A 72 -12.45 -8.80 6.56
C LYS A 72 -11.46 -9.52 5.65
N VAL A 73 -10.16 -9.46 5.95
CA VAL A 73 -9.11 -10.08 5.12
C VAL A 73 -8.42 -11.27 5.79
N LYS A 74 -8.87 -11.65 6.98
CA LYS A 74 -8.31 -12.77 7.72
C LYS A 74 -8.41 -14.07 6.92
N GLY A 75 -7.30 -14.79 6.81
CA GLY A 75 -7.22 -16.05 6.07
C GLY A 75 -7.08 -15.88 4.55
N ARG A 76 -7.20 -14.66 4.02
CA ARG A 76 -7.09 -14.34 2.59
C ARG A 76 -5.67 -13.92 2.22
N THR A 77 -5.32 -14.01 0.95
CA THR A 77 -4.04 -13.54 0.41
C THR A 77 -4.29 -12.53 -0.70
N GLY A 78 -3.52 -11.42 -0.71
CA GLY A 78 -3.76 -10.40 -1.72
C GLY A 78 -2.87 -9.17 -1.60
N ILE A 79 -3.24 -8.16 -2.35
CA ILE A 79 -2.64 -6.82 -2.30
C ILE A 79 -3.53 -5.96 -1.43
N ILE A 80 -2.95 -5.23 -0.49
CA ILE A 80 -3.66 -4.31 0.38
C ILE A 80 -3.10 -2.89 0.24
N TYR A 81 -3.98 -1.91 0.23
CA TYR A 81 -3.65 -0.50 0.14
C TYR A 81 -4.30 0.28 1.27
N PHE A 82 -3.53 1.16 1.89
CA PHE A 82 -3.97 2.09 2.92
C PHE A 82 -3.73 3.52 2.45
N PHE A 83 -4.71 4.40 2.61
CA PHE A 83 -4.61 5.79 2.25
C PHE A 83 -5.11 6.71 3.37
N GLY A 84 -4.36 7.80 3.60
CA GLY A 84 -4.81 8.87 4.47
C GLY A 84 -4.74 8.55 5.97
N TYR A 85 -3.82 7.67 6.37
CA TYR A 85 -3.63 7.27 7.78
C TYR A 85 -2.74 8.24 8.57
N TRP A 86 -2.08 9.21 7.93
CA TRP A 86 -1.33 10.27 8.59
C TRP A 86 -1.23 11.53 7.72
N ARG A 87 -0.88 12.65 8.36
CA ARG A 87 -0.67 13.94 7.71
C ARG A 87 0.78 14.38 7.86
N GLN A 88 1.30 15.09 6.86
CA GLN A 88 2.55 15.83 7.01
C GLN A 88 2.27 17.25 7.52
N ASP A 89 3.24 17.82 8.25
CA ASP A 89 3.20 19.24 8.60
C ASP A 89 3.12 20.08 7.32
N GLY A 90 2.08 20.90 7.22
CA GLY A 90 1.78 21.70 6.03
C GLY A 90 0.77 21.08 5.07
N ASP A 91 0.29 19.88 5.28
CA ASP A 91 -0.86 19.35 4.52
C ASP A 91 -2.14 20.13 4.88
N SER A 92 -2.91 20.54 3.85
CA SER A 92 -4.24 21.11 4.08
C SER A 92 -5.18 20.06 4.71
N ALA A 93 -6.30 20.53 5.27
CA ALA A 93 -7.28 19.63 5.94
C ALA A 93 -7.73 18.45 5.08
N ASP A 94 -7.70 18.61 3.75
CA ASP A 94 -8.11 17.60 2.77
C ASP A 94 -6.93 16.89 2.07
N ALA A 95 -5.68 17.36 2.27
CA ALA A 95 -4.50 16.76 1.69
C ALA A 95 -3.87 15.75 2.66
N PHE A 96 -3.98 14.48 2.36
CA PHE A 96 -3.34 13.40 3.11
C PHE A 96 -2.11 12.91 2.37
N SER A 97 -1.00 12.80 3.08
CA SER A 97 0.27 12.36 2.50
C SER A 97 0.53 10.86 2.64
N GLY A 98 -0.15 10.19 3.55
CA GLY A 98 0.06 8.77 3.84
C GLY A 98 -0.59 7.86 2.82
N GLY A 99 0.22 7.13 2.08
CA GLY A 99 -0.24 6.02 1.24
C GLY A 99 0.73 4.86 1.33
N HIS A 100 0.23 3.67 1.57
CA HIS A 100 1.01 2.44 1.64
C HIS A 100 0.33 1.32 0.87
N ILE A 101 1.10 0.53 0.13
CA ILE A 101 0.61 -0.64 -0.60
C ILE A 101 1.56 -1.80 -0.37
N ASP A 102 1.02 -2.95 0.00
CA ASP A 102 1.80 -4.13 0.35
C ASP A 102 1.06 -5.43 0.02
N LEU A 103 1.73 -6.55 0.25
CA LEU A 103 1.12 -7.86 0.22
C LEU A 103 0.57 -8.21 1.61
N TRP A 104 -0.61 -8.80 1.60
CA TRP A 104 -1.23 -9.42 2.75
C TRP A 104 -1.21 -10.93 2.59
N ASN A 105 -0.73 -11.65 3.59
CA ASN A 105 -0.70 -13.09 3.60
C ASN A 105 -1.40 -13.63 4.85
N LYS A 106 -2.65 -14.01 4.70
CA LYS A 106 -3.54 -14.61 5.70
C LYS A 106 -3.82 -13.74 6.93
N ASP A 107 -2.79 -13.32 7.65
CA ASP A 107 -2.90 -12.57 8.91
C ASP A 107 -1.77 -11.55 9.11
N THR A 108 -0.88 -11.42 8.13
CA THR A 108 0.30 -10.55 8.23
C THR A 108 0.58 -9.77 6.95
N LEU A 109 1.09 -8.55 7.11
CA LEU A 109 1.78 -7.82 6.03
C LEU A 109 3.16 -8.42 5.79
N THR A 110 3.71 -8.26 4.59
CA THR A 110 5.05 -8.76 4.30
C THR A 110 6.10 -8.09 5.19
N PRO A 111 7.24 -8.77 5.49
CA PRO A 111 8.30 -8.20 6.32
C PRO A 111 8.88 -6.88 5.81
N SER A 112 8.74 -6.58 4.52
CA SER A 112 9.12 -5.30 3.92
C SER A 112 8.31 -4.12 4.48
N ALA A 113 7.05 -4.34 4.83
CA ALA A 113 6.22 -3.35 5.51
C ALA A 113 6.82 -2.97 6.87
N ALA A 114 7.26 -3.94 7.66
CA ALA A 114 7.89 -3.68 8.95
C ALA A 114 9.13 -2.78 8.82
N SER A 115 9.92 -2.95 7.76
CA SER A 115 11.09 -2.10 7.48
C SER A 115 10.69 -0.67 7.09
N PHE A 116 9.65 -0.50 6.27
CA PHE A 116 9.12 0.79 5.88
C PHE A 116 8.65 1.61 7.09
N TRP A 117 7.93 0.97 8.01
CA TRP A 117 7.43 1.60 9.24
C TRP A 117 8.56 2.04 10.17
N ARG A 118 9.64 1.25 10.28
CA ARG A 118 10.81 1.61 11.08
C ARG A 118 11.49 2.89 10.59
N PHE A 119 11.65 3.04 9.29
CA PHE A 119 12.38 4.19 8.73
C PHE A 119 11.54 5.48 8.71
N ARG A 120 10.22 5.38 8.66
CA ARG A 120 9.40 6.57 8.45
C ARG A 120 8.71 7.11 9.70
N ILE A 121 8.46 6.28 10.70
CA ILE A 121 7.79 6.68 11.95
C ILE A 121 8.77 6.85 13.12
N GLY A 122 10.07 6.66 12.89
CA GLY A 122 11.10 6.88 13.93
C GLY A 122 10.99 5.94 15.13
N VAL A 123 10.42 4.73 14.94
CA VAL A 123 10.39 3.71 16.00
C VAL A 123 11.81 3.27 16.29
N PRO A 124 12.30 3.39 17.54
CA PRO A 124 13.68 3.06 17.89
C PRO A 124 14.04 1.63 17.48
N ALA A 125 15.24 1.44 16.95
CA ALA A 125 15.78 0.16 16.46
C ALA A 125 15.89 -0.95 17.51
N MET A 126 15.54 -0.68 18.76
CA MET A 126 15.62 -1.60 19.89
C MET A 126 14.41 -2.52 20.10
N ILE A 127 13.35 -2.35 19.32
CA ILE A 127 12.17 -3.21 19.46
C ILE A 127 12.27 -4.34 18.45
N ASN A 128 12.47 -5.57 18.95
CA ASN A 128 12.47 -6.77 18.15
C ASN A 128 11.12 -6.88 17.42
N PRO A 129 11.09 -6.93 16.06
CA PRO A 129 9.84 -6.94 15.31
C PRO A 129 8.93 -8.10 15.66
N LEU A 130 9.52 -9.26 16.02
CA LEU A 130 8.79 -10.45 16.42
C LEU A 130 8.13 -10.32 17.79
N GLU A 131 8.74 -9.63 18.73
CA GLU A 131 8.15 -9.35 20.04
C GLU A 131 7.09 -8.26 19.96
N TYR A 132 7.30 -7.27 19.10
CA TYR A 132 6.32 -6.22 18.82
C TYR A 132 5.07 -6.81 18.14
N LEU A 133 5.25 -7.74 17.20
CA LEU A 133 4.15 -8.49 16.57
C LEU A 133 3.40 -9.41 17.55
N ARG A 134 4.08 -9.93 18.58
CA ARG A 134 3.48 -10.82 19.60
C ARG A 134 2.81 -10.09 20.76
N GLY A 135 3.30 -8.93 21.17
CA GLY A 135 2.86 -8.28 22.39
C GLY A 135 2.02 -7.00 22.26
N ARG A 136 2.08 -6.33 21.12
CA ARG A 136 1.40 -5.05 20.91
C ARG A 136 0.66 -4.98 19.57
N ARG A 137 -0.10 -5.99 19.25
CA ARG A 137 -0.94 -6.01 18.04
C ARG A 137 -1.89 -4.80 17.94
N GLY A 138 -2.26 -4.19 19.06
CA GLY A 138 -3.23 -3.12 19.10
C GLY A 138 -2.76 -1.79 18.49
N ASN A 139 -1.50 -1.39 18.69
CA ASN A 139 -1.09 -0.01 18.33
C ASN A 139 -0.60 0.17 16.87
N TRP A 140 -0.05 -0.86 16.24
CA TRP A 140 0.45 -0.77 14.88
C TRP A 140 -0.67 -0.77 13.84
N TYR A 141 -1.66 -1.59 14.09
CA TYR A 141 -2.79 -1.71 13.19
C TYR A 141 -3.87 -0.66 13.47
N SER A 142 -3.84 -0.01 14.64
CA SER A 142 -4.78 1.07 14.95
C SER A 142 -4.56 2.28 14.04
N ASP A 143 -3.30 2.68 13.78
CA ASP A 143 -3.01 3.80 12.89
C ASP A 143 -3.44 3.51 11.44
N LEU A 144 -3.33 2.25 10.99
CA LEU A 144 -3.83 1.83 9.68
C LEU A 144 -5.35 1.73 9.63
N ALA A 145 -5.99 1.42 10.76
CA ALA A 145 -7.45 1.41 10.87
C ALA A 145 -8.08 2.81 10.71
N ASP A 146 -7.31 3.86 11.01
CA ASP A 146 -7.72 5.25 10.80
C ASP A 146 -7.55 5.73 9.34
N SER A 147 -7.16 4.84 8.43
CA SER A 147 -7.08 5.14 7.01
C SER A 147 -8.43 5.60 6.45
N LYS A 148 -8.42 6.65 5.63
CA LYS A 148 -9.59 7.11 4.90
C LYS A 148 -10.11 6.09 3.89
N GLU A 149 -9.21 5.33 3.29
CA GLU A 149 -9.53 4.27 2.34
C GLU A 149 -8.59 3.08 2.57
N ILE A 150 -9.19 1.89 2.68
CA ILE A 150 -8.46 0.63 2.69
C ILE A 150 -9.06 -0.24 1.58
N LEU A 151 -8.22 -0.64 0.63
CA LEU A 151 -8.60 -1.49 -0.50
C LEU A 151 -7.84 -2.81 -0.46
N PHE A 152 -8.53 -3.86 -0.86
CA PHE A 152 -7.97 -5.20 -0.94
C PHE A 152 -8.26 -5.82 -2.30
N TRP A 153 -7.22 -6.37 -2.94
CA TRP A 153 -7.33 -7.21 -4.14
C TRP A 153 -6.94 -8.61 -3.74
N GLU A 154 -7.91 -9.50 -3.71
CA GLU A 154 -7.64 -10.91 -3.49
C GLU A 154 -6.86 -11.48 -4.66
N VAL A 155 -5.88 -12.33 -4.35
CA VAL A 155 -5.09 -13.08 -5.32
C VAL A 155 -5.35 -14.56 -5.06
N GLU A 156 -5.91 -15.24 -6.05
CA GLU A 156 -6.15 -16.68 -6.04
C GLU A 156 -4.89 -17.46 -6.47
#